data_659bfd735a31b01d51c75d6025b4fd78
#
_entry.id   659bfd735a31b01d51c75d6025b4fd78
#
_cell.length_a   1.000
_cell.length_b   1.000
_cell.length_c   1.000
_cell.angle_alpha   90.00
_cell.angle_beta   90.00
_cell.angle_gamma   90.00
#
_symmetry.space_group_name_H-M   'P 1'
#
loop_
_entity.id
_entity.type
_entity.pdbx_description
1 polymer ?
#
loop_
_entity_poly.entity_id
_entity_poly.type
_entity_poly.pdbx_seq_one_letter_code
_entity_poly.pdbx_strand_id
1 'polypeptide(L)'
;MSTTRQRRGFAAVIIPAALALLVLGAVAVTGCGSDSSSGGGASPVASASSGPITVTDGFGQTVTLKQPATRIVSLAPANTEIAYAVGAGDKMVAGTSYDDYPAAAKSLPKIGDFANPNVEKIASFNPDLVLAAGGIQAGLRSKLEKLGMQVYVVDPKTYDGVMTEIANVGRLAGASAQAQQVVDTMKKAETDVQAKVGSAVKVTAFLEIYSKPLMTAGTDTFINDMIGIAGGTNIGAAAGSGYPNFSTEILFKDDPAVYIADSGSMSKPGDLSKRAGYSDLTAVKDGHVYVIQDNIIARPGPRLAQGLQELAKMIHPEAYATQ
;
A
#
# COMPACT_ATOMS: atom_id res chain seq x y z
N MET A 1 -44.94 -38.69 19.56
CA MET A 1 -45.14 -39.66 18.49
C MET A 1 -44.16 -39.33 17.37
N SER A 2 -43.23 -40.13 17.35
CA SER A 2 -42.61 -41.07 16.41
C SER A 2 -41.61 -40.37 15.48
N THR A 3 -40.36 -40.43 15.82
CA THR A 3 -39.21 -41.26 15.39
C THR A 3 -39.20 -41.61 13.92
N THR A 4 -38.17 -41.17 13.17
CA THR A 4 -37.35 -42.14 12.43
C THR A 4 -35.95 -41.54 12.11
N ARG A 5 -34.93 -42.19 12.66
CA ARG A 5 -33.53 -42.13 12.33
C ARG A 5 -33.28 -42.89 11.02
N GLN A 6 -32.46 -42.39 10.12
CA GLN A 6 -31.77 -43.28 9.21
C GLN A 6 -30.31 -42.86 9.01
N ARG A 7 -29.44 -43.70 9.57
CA ARG A 7 -27.96 -43.77 9.27
C ARG A 7 -27.76 -44.69 8.07
N ARG A 8 -26.73 -44.40 7.26
CA ARG A 8 -25.90 -45.31 6.45
C ARG A 8 -25.08 -44.40 5.52
N GLY A 9 -23.80 -44.57 5.21
CA GLY A 9 -22.85 -45.60 5.56
C GLY A 9 -21.54 -45.19 4.92
N PHE A 10 -20.44 -45.46 5.62
CA PHE A 10 -19.07 -45.29 5.14
C PHE A 10 -18.77 -46.25 3.99
N ALA A 11 -18.09 -45.76 2.93
CA ALA A 11 -17.39 -46.61 1.96
C ALA A 11 -15.92 -46.17 1.93
N ALA A 12 -15.07 -46.96 2.54
CA ALA A 12 -13.63 -46.92 2.41
C ALA A 12 -13.21 -47.62 1.10
N VAL A 13 -12.41 -46.94 0.29
CA VAL A 13 -11.76 -47.56 -0.87
C VAL A 13 -10.27 -47.75 -0.55
N ILE A 14 -9.88 -49.00 -0.54
CA ILE A 14 -8.54 -49.52 -0.28
C ILE A 14 -7.75 -49.52 -1.60
N ILE A 15 -6.53 -48.98 -1.56
CA ILE A 15 -5.53 -49.02 -2.65
C ILE A 15 -4.69 -50.27 -2.50
N PRO A 16 -4.44 -51.06 -3.55
CA PRO A 16 -3.38 -52.08 -3.52
C PRO A 16 -2.06 -51.52 -4.02
N ALA A 17 -1.01 -51.82 -3.26
CA ALA A 17 0.40 -51.71 -3.61
C ALA A 17 0.78 -52.72 -4.69
N ALA A 18 1.51 -52.30 -5.71
CA ALA A 18 2.21 -53.19 -6.63
C ALA A 18 3.72 -52.93 -6.58
N LEU A 19 4.42 -53.99 -6.20
CA LEU A 19 5.85 -54.16 -6.08
C LEU A 19 6.39 -54.76 -7.40
N ALA A 20 7.46 -54.21 -7.98
CA ALA A 20 8.30 -54.90 -8.99
C ALA A 20 9.69 -54.25 -9.02
N LEU A 21 10.60 -54.85 -8.50
CA LEU A 21 11.71 -55.75 -8.89
C LEU A 21 12.81 -55.12 -9.79
N LEU A 22 14.01 -55.16 -9.19
CA LEU A 22 15.38 -55.00 -9.66
C LEU A 22 15.69 -55.52 -11.07
N VAL A 23 16.59 -54.80 -11.77
CA VAL A 23 17.61 -55.39 -12.63
C VAL A 23 18.96 -54.72 -12.36
N LEU A 24 19.93 -55.49 -11.91
CA LEU A 24 21.36 -55.21 -11.79
C LEU A 24 22.01 -55.23 -13.18
N GLY A 25 22.79 -54.19 -13.48
CA GLY A 25 23.73 -54.22 -14.61
C GLY A 25 25.04 -53.57 -14.19
N ALA A 26 26.02 -54.42 -13.81
CA ALA A 26 27.38 -53.99 -13.51
C ALA A 26 28.20 -53.94 -14.83
N VAL A 27 28.81 -52.74 -15.08
CA VAL A 27 29.98 -52.69 -15.99
C VAL A 27 31.09 -51.95 -15.26
N ALA A 28 32.15 -52.69 -14.95
CA ALA A 28 33.39 -52.14 -14.43
C ALA A 28 34.28 -51.69 -15.59
N VAL A 29 34.74 -50.42 -15.52
CA VAL A 29 35.92 -49.96 -16.26
C VAL A 29 36.85 -49.27 -15.28
N THR A 30 37.98 -49.89 -15.04
CA THR A 30 39.14 -49.40 -14.31
C THR A 30 39.84 -48.29 -15.11
N GLY A 31 40.07 -47.15 -14.48
CA GLY A 31 40.96 -46.08 -14.96
C GLY A 31 41.47 -45.28 -13.78
N CYS A 32 42.73 -45.52 -13.40
CA CYS A 32 43.49 -44.75 -12.40
C CYS A 32 43.76 -43.32 -12.89
N GLY A 33 43.61 -42.35 -12.00
CA GLY A 33 44.05 -40.97 -12.16
C GLY A 33 43.78 -40.20 -10.88
N SER A 34 44.84 -39.99 -10.10
CA SER A 34 44.90 -39.19 -8.88
C SER A 34 44.51 -37.73 -9.17
N ASP A 35 43.71 -37.08 -8.38
CA ASP A 35 44.08 -36.07 -7.44
C ASP A 35 42.87 -35.41 -6.78
N SER A 36 43.03 -35.15 -5.54
CA SER A 36 42.21 -34.52 -4.55
C SER A 36 41.63 -33.14 -4.93
N SER A 37 40.31 -32.92 -4.73
CA SER A 37 39.84 -31.78 -3.93
C SER A 37 38.32 -31.86 -3.75
N SER A 38 37.93 -32.11 -2.53
CA SER A 38 36.56 -31.97 -2.02
C SER A 38 36.11 -30.52 -2.13
N GLY A 39 35.30 -30.20 -3.14
CA GLY A 39 34.59 -28.94 -3.28
C GLY A 39 33.11 -29.16 -3.01
N GLY A 40 32.68 -28.98 -1.76
CA GLY A 40 31.26 -28.87 -1.44
C GLY A 40 30.69 -27.68 -2.19
N GLY A 41 29.76 -27.95 -3.10
CA GLY A 41 29.00 -26.91 -3.79
C GLY A 41 28.10 -26.13 -2.79
N ALA A 42 28.66 -25.09 -2.18
CA ALA A 42 27.85 -24.05 -1.57
C ALA A 42 27.24 -23.27 -2.73
N SER A 43 25.90 -23.32 -2.85
CA SER A 43 25.16 -22.35 -3.66
C SER A 43 25.61 -20.94 -3.29
N PRO A 44 25.87 -20.05 -4.26
CA PRO A 44 26.26 -18.70 -3.94
C PRO A 44 25.08 -18.04 -3.20
N VAL A 45 25.22 -17.86 -1.89
CA VAL A 45 24.45 -16.88 -1.14
C VAL A 45 24.73 -15.56 -1.85
N ALA A 46 23.69 -14.96 -2.44
CA ALA A 46 23.80 -13.66 -3.10
C ALA A 46 24.46 -12.70 -2.10
N SER A 47 25.72 -12.38 -2.32
CA SER A 47 26.46 -11.39 -1.53
C SER A 47 25.68 -10.08 -1.62
N ALA A 48 25.11 -9.64 -0.50
CA ALA A 48 24.56 -8.32 -0.38
C ALA A 48 25.63 -7.31 -0.87
N SER A 49 25.26 -6.49 -1.83
CA SER A 49 26.10 -5.43 -2.38
C SER A 49 26.68 -4.60 -1.22
N SER A 50 27.99 -4.67 -1.00
CA SER A 50 28.68 -4.07 0.15
C SER A 50 28.95 -2.56 -0.03
N GLY A 51 28.25 -1.90 -0.95
CA GLY A 51 28.38 -0.47 -1.21
C GLY A 51 27.31 0.38 -0.53
N PRO A 52 27.49 1.71 -0.47
CA PRO A 52 26.51 2.63 0.07
C PRO A 52 25.18 2.54 -0.72
N ILE A 53 24.07 2.63 0.00
CA ILE A 53 22.73 2.63 -0.56
C ILE A 53 22.32 4.06 -0.83
N THR A 54 22.08 4.39 -2.08
CA THR A 54 21.67 5.74 -2.50
C THR A 54 20.31 5.67 -3.17
N VAL A 55 19.38 6.50 -2.72
CA VAL A 55 18.02 6.66 -3.27
C VAL A 55 17.67 8.14 -3.36
N THR A 56 16.72 8.48 -4.22
CA THR A 56 16.11 9.81 -4.29
C THR A 56 14.76 9.76 -3.59
N ASP A 57 14.48 10.70 -2.71
CA ASP A 57 13.23 10.77 -1.95
C ASP A 57 12.12 11.54 -2.69
N GLY A 58 10.92 11.60 -2.11
CA GLY A 58 9.75 12.26 -2.70
C GLY A 58 9.92 13.77 -2.95
N PHE A 59 10.97 14.40 -2.42
CA PHE A 59 11.34 15.81 -2.69
C PHE A 59 12.50 15.94 -3.68
N GLY A 60 12.91 14.84 -4.33
CA GLY A 60 14.05 14.85 -5.24
C GLY A 60 15.41 14.95 -4.58
N GLN A 61 15.50 14.75 -3.25
CA GLN A 61 16.74 14.81 -2.51
C GLN A 61 17.40 13.44 -2.42
N THR A 62 18.73 13.41 -2.54
CA THR A 62 19.49 12.18 -2.42
C THR A 62 19.70 11.82 -0.95
N VAL A 63 19.32 10.60 -0.58
CA VAL A 63 19.57 10.00 0.73
C VAL A 63 20.56 8.85 0.56
N THR A 64 21.65 8.85 1.35
CA THR A 64 22.70 7.83 1.27
C THR A 64 22.95 7.22 2.64
N LEU A 65 22.79 5.89 2.74
CA LEU A 65 23.17 5.11 3.91
C LEU A 65 24.43 4.29 3.58
N LYS A 66 25.38 4.22 4.50
CA LYS A 66 26.59 3.40 4.36
C LYS A 66 26.28 1.89 4.38
N GLN A 67 25.23 1.51 5.07
CA GLN A 67 24.70 0.15 5.23
C GLN A 67 23.18 0.22 5.42
N PRO A 68 22.45 -0.88 5.27
CA PRO A 68 21.01 -0.90 5.54
C PRO A 68 20.67 -0.39 6.94
N ALA A 69 19.58 0.38 7.04
CA ALA A 69 19.08 0.88 8.30
C ALA A 69 18.78 -0.27 9.27
N THR A 70 19.12 -0.06 10.54
CA THR A 70 18.87 -0.99 11.64
C THR A 70 17.96 -0.41 12.71
N ARG A 71 17.82 0.91 12.74
CA ARG A 71 16.99 1.66 13.68
C ARG A 71 16.15 2.71 12.93
N ILE A 72 14.89 2.38 12.69
CA ILE A 72 14.00 3.21 11.89
C ILE A 72 12.96 3.86 12.80
N VAL A 73 12.78 5.17 12.66
CA VAL A 73 11.65 5.91 13.22
C VAL A 73 10.73 6.34 12.10
N SER A 74 9.43 6.09 12.25
CA SER A 74 8.40 6.55 11.31
C SER A 74 7.63 7.74 11.89
N LEU A 75 7.43 8.75 11.04
CA LEU A 75 6.66 9.95 11.37
C LEU A 75 5.25 9.93 10.79
N ALA A 76 4.84 8.85 10.11
CA ALA A 76 3.51 8.74 9.52
C ALA A 76 3.02 7.29 9.49
N PRO A 77 1.70 7.04 9.67
CA PRO A 77 1.14 5.68 9.59
C PRO A 77 1.45 4.97 8.28
N ALA A 78 1.38 5.66 7.13
CA ALA A 78 1.71 5.09 5.83
C ALA A 78 3.16 4.55 5.78
N ASN A 79 4.12 5.31 6.30
CA ASN A 79 5.53 4.92 6.34
C ASN A 79 5.75 3.70 7.24
N THR A 80 5.04 3.65 8.37
CA THR A 80 5.03 2.49 9.26
C THR A 80 4.51 1.26 8.54
N GLU A 81 3.40 1.37 7.82
CA GLU A 81 2.84 0.28 7.02
C GLU A 81 3.82 -0.21 5.94
N ILE A 82 4.49 0.71 5.24
CA ILE A 82 5.53 0.36 4.27
C ILE A 82 6.66 -0.42 4.95
N ALA A 83 7.21 0.10 6.06
CA ALA A 83 8.31 -0.54 6.77
C ALA A 83 7.98 -1.98 7.20
N TYR A 84 6.77 -2.21 7.73
CA TYR A 84 6.32 -3.55 8.08
C TYR A 84 6.09 -4.45 6.85
N ALA A 85 5.50 -3.92 5.80
CA ALA A 85 5.19 -4.68 4.59
C ALA A 85 6.46 -5.16 3.86
N VAL A 86 7.52 -4.35 3.86
CA VAL A 86 8.81 -4.75 3.27
C VAL A 86 9.64 -5.63 4.21
N GLY A 87 9.11 -6.02 5.39
CA GLY A 87 9.80 -6.91 6.33
C GLY A 87 10.81 -6.20 7.25
N ALA A 88 10.74 -4.88 7.39
CA ALA A 88 11.61 -4.10 8.28
C ALA A 88 10.94 -3.76 9.63
N GLY A 89 9.88 -4.47 10.01
CA GLY A 89 9.15 -4.20 11.25
C GLY A 89 9.97 -4.37 12.52
N ASP A 90 10.93 -5.30 12.55
CA ASP A 90 11.86 -5.56 13.64
C ASP A 90 12.90 -4.43 13.82
N LYS A 91 13.10 -3.60 12.80
CA LYS A 91 13.98 -2.44 12.81
C LYS A 91 13.28 -1.15 13.28
N MET A 92 11.95 -1.19 13.39
CA MET A 92 11.16 -0.06 13.86
C MET A 92 11.37 0.15 15.36
N VAL A 93 11.92 1.30 15.74
CA VAL A 93 12.19 1.64 17.16
C VAL A 93 11.16 2.62 17.74
N ALA A 94 10.45 3.38 16.91
CA ALA A 94 9.34 4.24 17.32
C ALA A 94 8.47 4.66 16.12
N GLY A 95 7.25 5.10 16.43
CA GLY A 95 6.28 5.59 15.46
C GLY A 95 5.31 6.62 16.04
N THR A 96 4.30 7.02 15.29
CA THR A 96 3.31 8.00 15.72
C THR A 96 2.19 7.38 16.58
N SER A 97 1.42 8.24 17.28
CA SER A 97 0.23 7.81 18.02
C SER A 97 -0.89 7.26 17.10
N TYR A 98 -0.82 7.53 15.80
CA TYR A 98 -1.80 7.08 14.81
C TYR A 98 -1.39 5.78 14.08
N ASP A 99 -0.25 5.19 14.43
CA ASP A 99 0.20 3.92 13.83
C ASP A 99 -0.63 2.77 14.40
N ASP A 100 -1.60 2.33 13.62
CA ASP A 100 -2.61 1.33 13.99
C ASP A 100 -2.53 0.03 13.18
N TYR A 101 -1.73 0.03 12.10
CA TYR A 101 -1.56 -1.12 11.22
C TYR A 101 -0.08 -1.32 10.84
N PRO A 102 0.40 -2.59 10.77
CA PRO A 102 -0.28 -3.80 11.28
C PRO A 102 -0.45 -3.75 12.80
N ALA A 103 -1.12 -4.73 13.38
CA ALA A 103 -1.39 -4.74 14.84
C ALA A 103 -0.13 -4.55 15.69
N ALA A 104 1.03 -5.07 15.23
CA ALA A 104 2.33 -4.92 15.89
C ALA A 104 2.79 -3.45 15.99
N ALA A 105 2.39 -2.58 15.08
CA ALA A 105 2.76 -1.16 15.10
C ALA A 105 2.17 -0.40 16.30
N LYS A 106 1.06 -0.91 16.86
CA LYS A 106 0.42 -0.29 18.03
C LYS A 106 1.32 -0.29 19.26
N SER A 107 2.19 -1.27 19.39
CA SER A 107 3.12 -1.43 20.53
C SER A 107 4.39 -0.59 20.41
N LEU A 108 4.65 0.04 19.26
CA LEU A 108 5.83 0.91 19.09
C LEU A 108 5.78 2.08 20.08
N PRO A 109 6.91 2.47 20.67
CA PRO A 109 7.05 3.73 21.40
C PRO A 109 6.57 4.91 20.56
N LYS A 110 5.84 5.85 21.14
CA LYS A 110 5.19 6.95 20.41
C LYS A 110 6.01 8.24 20.50
N ILE A 111 6.26 8.86 19.33
CA ILE A 111 7.05 10.11 19.20
C ILE A 111 6.18 11.38 19.10
N GLY A 112 4.90 11.25 19.28
CA GLY A 112 3.91 12.31 19.07
C GLY A 112 2.89 11.92 18.01
N ASP A 113 2.12 12.91 17.55
CA ASP A 113 1.19 12.72 16.43
C ASP A 113 1.85 13.03 15.08
N PHE A 114 1.08 12.85 14.00
CA PHE A 114 1.53 13.11 12.63
C PHE A 114 1.90 14.58 12.39
N ALA A 115 1.15 15.52 12.96
CA ALA A 115 1.35 16.94 12.73
C ALA A 115 2.46 17.54 13.60
N ASN A 116 2.65 16.98 14.81
CA ASN A 116 3.55 17.52 15.83
C ASN A 116 4.44 16.43 16.43
N PRO A 117 5.33 15.79 15.64
CA PRO A 117 6.27 14.81 16.16
C PRO A 117 7.32 15.50 17.04
N ASN A 118 7.65 14.89 18.16
CA ASN A 118 8.62 15.42 19.12
C ASN A 118 10.05 15.08 18.69
N VAL A 119 10.78 16.10 18.22
CA VAL A 119 12.16 15.95 17.69
C VAL A 119 13.14 15.40 18.73
N GLU A 120 13.07 15.84 20.00
CA GLU A 120 13.94 15.36 21.06
C GLU A 120 13.70 13.88 21.35
N LYS A 121 12.42 13.48 21.35
CA LYS A 121 12.04 12.10 21.54
C LYS A 121 12.47 11.22 20.34
N ILE A 122 12.38 11.72 19.12
CA ILE A 122 12.92 11.03 17.94
C ILE A 122 14.43 10.81 18.13
N ALA A 123 15.19 11.86 18.51
CA ALA A 123 16.63 11.78 18.72
C ALA A 123 17.01 10.78 19.83
N SER A 124 16.21 10.66 20.89
CA SER A 124 16.48 9.73 22.00
C SER A 124 16.48 8.26 21.59
N PHE A 125 15.86 7.92 20.46
CA PHE A 125 15.89 6.56 19.91
C PHE A 125 17.14 6.28 19.07
N ASN A 126 18.00 7.26 18.82
CA ASN A 126 19.21 7.15 17.99
C ASN A 126 18.93 6.45 16.65
N PRO A 127 17.99 6.93 15.83
CA PRO A 127 17.67 6.31 14.55
C PRO A 127 18.80 6.55 13.53
N ASP A 128 19.10 5.54 12.73
CA ASP A 128 19.95 5.68 11.54
C ASP A 128 19.12 6.07 10.29
N LEU A 129 17.78 5.92 10.36
CA LEU A 129 16.85 6.37 9.33
C LEU A 129 15.55 6.90 9.95
N VAL A 130 15.10 8.05 9.49
CA VAL A 130 13.78 8.60 9.78
C VAL A 130 12.96 8.65 8.51
N LEU A 131 11.79 8.00 8.52
CA LEU A 131 10.81 8.04 7.43
C LEU A 131 9.81 9.17 7.72
N ALA A 132 9.95 10.30 7.04
CA ALA A 132 9.06 11.45 7.13
C ALA A 132 8.04 11.42 5.98
N ALA A 133 6.92 12.15 6.14
CA ALA A 133 5.98 12.40 5.07
C ALA A 133 6.19 13.80 4.47
N GLY A 134 5.71 14.00 3.25
CA GLY A 134 5.64 15.32 2.63
C GLY A 134 4.69 16.30 3.35
N GLY A 135 4.42 17.42 2.71
CA GLY A 135 3.47 18.39 3.22
C GLY A 135 3.89 18.99 4.57
N ILE A 136 3.07 18.80 5.61
CA ILE A 136 3.25 19.40 6.95
C ILE A 136 4.59 19.05 7.62
N GLN A 137 5.20 17.90 7.27
CA GLN A 137 6.46 17.45 7.85
C GLN A 137 7.70 17.93 7.08
N ALA A 138 7.55 18.59 5.94
CA ALA A 138 8.67 19.05 5.12
C ALA A 138 9.71 19.88 5.90
N GLY A 139 9.26 20.71 6.84
CA GLY A 139 10.13 21.53 7.67
C GLY A 139 10.91 20.79 8.76
N LEU A 140 10.58 19.53 9.03
CA LEU A 140 11.28 18.74 10.06
C LEU A 140 12.61 18.19 9.58
N ARG A 141 12.77 17.93 8.28
CA ARG A 141 13.95 17.33 7.68
C ARG A 141 15.23 18.04 8.15
N SER A 142 15.33 19.36 7.91
CA SER A 142 16.51 20.14 8.25
C SER A 142 16.84 20.11 9.75
N LYS A 143 15.83 20.01 10.62
CA LYS A 143 16.05 19.91 12.07
C LYS A 143 16.63 18.54 12.45
N LEU A 144 16.13 17.47 11.87
CA LEU A 144 16.58 16.11 12.13
C LEU A 144 17.99 15.86 11.55
N GLU A 145 18.27 16.35 10.35
CA GLU A 145 19.60 16.26 9.71
C GLU A 145 20.68 16.99 10.50
N LYS A 146 20.37 18.17 11.09
CA LYS A 146 21.29 18.88 11.99
C LYS A 146 21.65 18.09 13.25
N LEU A 147 20.82 17.12 13.63
CA LEU A 147 21.07 16.19 14.73
C LEU A 147 21.77 14.90 14.26
N GLY A 148 22.20 14.84 12.99
CA GLY A 148 22.96 13.72 12.42
C GLY A 148 22.12 12.57 11.91
N MET A 149 20.79 12.70 11.84
CA MET A 149 19.89 11.65 11.34
C MET A 149 19.76 11.69 9.81
N GLN A 150 19.65 10.53 9.17
CA GLN A 150 19.27 10.45 7.77
C GLN A 150 17.75 10.49 7.66
N VAL A 151 17.20 11.37 6.82
CA VAL A 151 15.77 11.55 6.64
C VAL A 151 15.38 11.20 5.20
N TYR A 152 14.44 10.29 5.04
CA TYR A 152 13.83 9.94 3.77
C TYR A 152 12.37 10.43 3.78
N VAL A 153 12.01 11.28 2.83
CA VAL A 153 10.65 11.84 2.73
C VAL A 153 9.84 11.06 1.72
N VAL A 154 8.74 10.46 2.17
CA VAL A 154 7.75 9.78 1.34
C VAL A 154 6.68 10.80 0.91
N ASP A 155 6.62 11.14 -0.39
CA ASP A 155 5.66 12.12 -0.92
C ASP A 155 5.23 11.76 -2.37
N PRO A 156 4.66 10.58 -2.60
CA PRO A 156 4.28 10.13 -3.94
C PRO A 156 3.07 10.91 -4.46
N LYS A 157 3.07 11.17 -5.78
CA LYS A 157 1.97 11.88 -6.47
C LYS A 157 1.12 10.95 -7.34
N THR A 158 1.58 9.72 -7.58
CA THR A 158 0.91 8.72 -8.41
C THR A 158 0.92 7.37 -7.71
N TYR A 159 0.09 6.45 -8.17
CA TYR A 159 0.09 5.06 -7.68
C TYR A 159 1.44 4.37 -7.94
N ASP A 160 2.03 4.59 -9.12
CA ASP A 160 3.39 4.10 -9.46
C ASP A 160 4.47 4.74 -8.58
N GLY A 161 4.28 6.04 -8.25
CA GLY A 161 5.12 6.73 -7.26
C GLY A 161 5.13 6.04 -5.90
N VAL A 162 3.97 5.58 -5.40
CA VAL A 162 3.89 4.82 -4.14
C VAL A 162 4.70 3.52 -4.22
N MET A 163 4.65 2.79 -5.33
CA MET A 163 5.45 1.59 -5.54
C MET A 163 6.95 1.89 -5.54
N THR A 164 7.35 3.03 -6.13
CA THR A 164 8.74 3.52 -6.10
C THR A 164 9.20 3.81 -4.67
N GLU A 165 8.36 4.46 -3.85
CA GLU A 165 8.67 4.73 -2.44
C GLU A 165 8.82 3.44 -1.63
N ILE A 166 7.95 2.46 -1.85
CA ILE A 166 8.03 1.12 -1.22
C ILE A 166 9.36 0.44 -1.58
N ALA A 167 9.74 0.45 -2.86
CA ALA A 167 11.01 -0.12 -3.31
C ALA A 167 12.22 0.59 -2.66
N ASN A 168 12.19 1.92 -2.57
CA ASN A 168 13.25 2.70 -1.95
C ASN A 168 13.38 2.45 -0.44
N VAL A 169 12.27 2.39 0.29
CA VAL A 169 12.27 2.01 1.72
C VAL A 169 12.82 0.60 1.89
N GLY A 170 12.44 -0.35 1.01
CA GLY A 170 13.00 -1.69 1.01
C GLY A 170 14.51 -1.71 0.80
N ARG A 171 15.04 -0.90 -0.13
CA ARG A 171 16.49 -0.75 -0.34
C ARG A 171 17.18 -0.18 0.89
N LEU A 172 16.66 0.91 1.45
CA LEU A 172 17.20 1.56 2.66
C LEU A 172 17.19 0.61 3.85
N ALA A 173 16.18 -0.24 3.97
CA ALA A 173 16.05 -1.22 5.04
C ALA A 173 16.80 -2.54 4.75
N GLY A 174 17.42 -2.73 3.57
CA GLY A 174 18.06 -3.99 3.18
C GLY A 174 17.08 -5.14 2.93
N ALA A 175 15.86 -4.83 2.52
CA ALA A 175 14.74 -5.74 2.32
C ALA A 175 14.18 -5.69 0.88
N SER A 176 15.06 -5.48 -0.11
CA SER A 176 14.67 -5.25 -1.52
C SER A 176 13.81 -6.37 -2.12
N ALA A 177 14.09 -7.63 -1.75
CA ALA A 177 13.32 -8.77 -2.27
C ALA A 177 11.86 -8.73 -1.78
N GLN A 178 11.63 -8.44 -0.49
CA GLN A 178 10.30 -8.28 0.07
C GLN A 178 9.58 -7.06 -0.51
N ALA A 179 10.28 -5.95 -0.64
CA ALA A 179 9.72 -4.75 -1.27
C ALA A 179 9.25 -5.04 -2.70
N GLN A 180 10.02 -5.79 -3.49
CA GLN A 180 9.63 -6.20 -4.84
C GLN A 180 8.35 -7.02 -4.85
N GLN A 181 8.17 -7.96 -3.93
CA GLN A 181 6.92 -8.74 -3.81
C GLN A 181 5.70 -7.85 -3.53
N VAL A 182 5.87 -6.82 -2.69
CA VAL A 182 4.81 -5.84 -2.42
C VAL A 182 4.48 -5.04 -3.68
N VAL A 183 5.50 -4.56 -4.38
CA VAL A 183 5.35 -3.84 -5.66
C VAL A 183 4.65 -4.71 -6.71
N ASP A 184 5.05 -5.97 -6.85
CA ASP A 184 4.43 -6.91 -7.81
C ASP A 184 2.94 -7.14 -7.49
N THR A 185 2.60 -7.22 -6.20
CA THR A 185 1.19 -7.34 -5.75
C THR A 185 0.39 -6.10 -6.13
N MET A 186 0.95 -4.90 -5.95
CA MET A 186 0.29 -3.64 -6.32
C MET A 186 0.14 -3.51 -7.84
N LYS A 187 1.17 -3.84 -8.62
CA LYS A 187 1.12 -3.86 -10.09
C LYS A 187 0.07 -4.84 -10.62
N LYS A 188 -0.02 -6.02 -9.98
CA LYS A 188 -1.06 -6.97 -10.34
C LYS A 188 -2.46 -6.40 -10.09
N ALA A 189 -2.69 -5.74 -8.96
CA ALA A 189 -3.98 -5.11 -8.66
C ALA A 189 -4.34 -4.04 -9.69
N GLU A 190 -3.37 -3.22 -10.11
CA GLU A 190 -3.54 -2.23 -11.17
C GLU A 190 -3.92 -2.89 -12.50
N THR A 191 -3.15 -3.90 -12.92
CA THR A 191 -3.41 -4.64 -14.17
C THR A 191 -4.79 -5.31 -14.15
N ASP A 192 -5.16 -5.94 -13.03
CA ASP A 192 -6.47 -6.58 -12.88
C ASP A 192 -7.63 -5.56 -12.97
N VAL A 193 -7.46 -4.37 -12.40
CA VAL A 193 -8.43 -3.27 -12.51
C VAL A 193 -8.53 -2.79 -13.95
N GLN A 194 -7.40 -2.45 -14.58
CA GLN A 194 -7.36 -1.98 -15.96
C GLN A 194 -7.96 -2.99 -16.95
N ALA A 195 -7.73 -4.29 -16.73
CA ALA A 195 -8.34 -5.34 -17.56
C ALA A 195 -9.87 -5.37 -17.46
N LYS A 196 -10.44 -4.99 -16.29
CA LYS A 196 -11.90 -4.95 -16.08
C LYS A 196 -12.56 -3.68 -16.62
N VAL A 197 -11.91 -2.52 -16.43
CA VAL A 197 -12.53 -1.23 -16.71
C VAL A 197 -11.94 -0.51 -17.93
N GLY A 198 -10.88 -1.04 -18.55
CA GLY A 198 -10.13 -0.34 -19.62
C GLY A 198 -10.93 -0.04 -20.89
N SER A 199 -12.01 -0.79 -21.17
CA SER A 199 -12.93 -0.55 -22.29
C SER A 199 -14.19 0.21 -21.89
N ALA A 200 -14.40 0.49 -20.60
CA ALA A 200 -15.58 1.20 -20.11
C ALA A 200 -15.50 2.69 -20.45
N VAL A 201 -16.67 3.31 -20.64
CA VAL A 201 -16.77 4.77 -20.77
C VAL A 201 -16.41 5.41 -19.44
N LYS A 202 -15.53 6.43 -19.46
CA LYS A 202 -15.13 7.12 -18.23
C LYS A 202 -16.32 7.75 -17.54
N VAL A 203 -16.41 7.53 -16.23
CA VAL A 203 -17.49 8.02 -15.37
C VAL A 203 -16.96 9.19 -14.54
N THR A 204 -17.73 10.29 -14.46
CA THR A 204 -17.39 11.41 -13.59
C THR A 204 -17.52 11.03 -12.13
N ALA A 205 -16.46 11.22 -11.35
CA ALA A 205 -16.41 10.87 -9.94
C ALA A 205 -15.93 12.06 -9.10
N PHE A 206 -16.49 12.21 -7.90
CA PHE A 206 -16.02 13.14 -6.88
C PHE A 206 -15.62 12.35 -5.63
N LEU A 207 -14.44 12.62 -5.10
CA LEU A 207 -13.98 12.04 -3.84
C LEU A 207 -13.90 13.11 -2.76
N GLU A 208 -14.72 12.98 -1.72
CA GLU A 208 -14.72 13.83 -0.54
C GLU A 208 -13.74 13.29 0.48
N ILE A 209 -12.73 14.11 0.85
CA ILE A 209 -11.76 13.80 1.91
C ILE A 209 -12.20 14.41 3.23
N TYR A 210 -12.80 15.59 3.20
CA TYR A 210 -13.29 16.29 4.37
C TYR A 210 -14.54 17.10 4.03
N SER A 211 -15.52 17.11 4.93
CA SER A 211 -16.84 17.67 4.64
C SER A 211 -17.01 19.15 4.98
N LYS A 212 -16.23 19.70 5.93
CA LYS A 212 -16.38 21.08 6.42
C LYS A 212 -15.02 21.68 6.83
N PRO A 213 -14.34 22.44 5.94
CA PRO A 213 -14.75 22.76 4.58
C PRO A 213 -14.75 21.54 3.67
N LEU A 214 -15.53 21.56 2.59
CA LEU A 214 -15.51 20.49 1.61
C LEU A 214 -14.13 20.44 0.94
N MET A 215 -13.43 19.33 1.07
CA MET A 215 -12.09 19.09 0.50
C MET A 215 -12.10 17.85 -0.37
N THR A 216 -11.28 17.87 -1.42
CA THR A 216 -11.15 16.78 -2.39
C THR A 216 -9.68 16.49 -2.73
N ALA A 217 -9.44 15.43 -3.48
CA ALA A 217 -8.17 15.19 -4.14
C ALA A 217 -8.13 15.94 -5.48
N GLY A 218 -7.23 16.92 -5.59
CA GLY A 218 -6.94 17.64 -6.82
C GLY A 218 -5.90 16.94 -7.69
N THR A 219 -5.35 17.67 -8.68
CA THR A 219 -4.18 17.21 -9.46
C THR A 219 -2.98 16.95 -8.55
N ASP A 220 -1.97 16.25 -9.06
CA ASP A 220 -0.74 15.92 -8.34
C ASP A 220 -0.97 15.15 -7.02
N THR A 221 -1.99 14.29 -7.01
CA THR A 221 -2.26 13.36 -5.92
C THR A 221 -2.39 11.93 -6.44
N PHE A 222 -1.86 10.97 -5.68
CA PHE A 222 -2.03 9.55 -6.02
C PHE A 222 -3.51 9.13 -6.04
N ILE A 223 -4.39 9.82 -5.31
CA ILE A 223 -5.84 9.55 -5.33
C ILE A 223 -6.44 9.94 -6.69
N ASN A 224 -6.04 11.10 -7.24
CA ASN A 224 -6.48 11.50 -8.58
C ASN A 224 -6.03 10.49 -9.64
N ASP A 225 -4.79 10.02 -9.53
CA ASP A 225 -4.25 9.00 -10.42
C ASP A 225 -5.03 7.68 -10.31
N MET A 226 -5.32 7.22 -9.08
CA MET A 226 -6.10 6.01 -8.81
C MET A 226 -7.53 6.10 -9.36
N ILE A 227 -8.19 7.26 -9.29
CA ILE A 227 -9.51 7.46 -9.92
C ILE A 227 -9.40 7.27 -11.44
N GLY A 228 -8.33 7.79 -12.05
CA GLY A 228 -8.05 7.59 -13.48
C GLY A 228 -7.81 6.14 -13.87
N ILE A 229 -7.00 5.41 -13.10
CA ILE A 229 -6.73 3.97 -13.27
C ILE A 229 -8.03 3.16 -13.11
N ALA A 230 -8.88 3.54 -12.17
CA ALA A 230 -10.19 2.93 -11.93
C ALA A 230 -11.26 3.26 -13.00
N GLY A 231 -10.90 3.94 -14.10
CA GLY A 231 -11.81 4.28 -15.19
C GLY A 231 -12.65 5.54 -14.94
N GLY A 232 -12.36 6.30 -13.90
CA GLY A 232 -13.06 7.54 -13.56
C GLY A 232 -12.45 8.78 -14.19
N THR A 233 -13.22 9.88 -14.15
CA THR A 233 -12.76 11.26 -14.37
C THR A 233 -13.01 12.03 -13.08
N ASN A 234 -11.94 12.42 -12.40
CA ASN A 234 -12.03 13.13 -11.13
C ASN A 234 -12.41 14.60 -11.36
N ILE A 235 -13.62 15.02 -10.98
CA ILE A 235 -14.03 16.43 -11.07
C ILE A 235 -13.30 17.30 -10.04
N GLY A 236 -12.80 16.72 -8.94
CA GLY A 236 -12.00 17.41 -7.93
C GLY A 236 -10.70 18.01 -8.49
N ALA A 237 -10.18 17.45 -9.60
CA ALA A 237 -8.98 17.97 -10.28
C ALA A 237 -9.14 19.42 -10.74
N ALA A 238 -10.36 19.90 -10.98
CA ALA A 238 -10.63 21.29 -11.36
C ALA A 238 -10.31 22.31 -10.25
N ALA A 239 -10.21 21.88 -8.99
CA ALA A 239 -9.89 22.76 -7.87
C ALA A 239 -8.38 23.06 -7.72
N GLY A 240 -7.53 22.41 -8.51
CA GLY A 240 -6.08 22.59 -8.50
C GLY A 240 -5.29 21.42 -7.92
N SER A 241 -4.05 21.67 -7.50
CA SER A 241 -3.11 20.66 -7.05
C SER A 241 -3.29 20.31 -5.56
N GLY A 242 -2.91 19.09 -5.18
CA GLY A 242 -2.93 18.61 -3.80
C GLY A 242 -4.33 18.33 -3.27
N TYR A 243 -4.63 18.83 -2.08
CA TYR A 243 -5.91 18.58 -1.38
C TYR A 243 -6.65 19.91 -1.13
N PRO A 244 -7.20 20.54 -2.19
CA PRO A 244 -7.84 21.85 -2.10
C PRO A 244 -9.24 21.76 -1.47
N ASN A 245 -9.71 22.94 -0.99
CA ASN A 245 -11.13 23.16 -0.76
C ASN A 245 -11.87 23.13 -2.11
N PHE A 246 -13.05 22.53 -2.12
CA PHE A 246 -13.90 22.43 -3.30
C PHE A 246 -15.18 23.26 -3.14
N SER A 247 -15.57 24.01 -4.18
CA SER A 247 -16.82 24.76 -4.15
C SER A 247 -18.02 23.85 -4.32
N THR A 248 -19.00 23.96 -3.42
CA THR A 248 -20.28 23.25 -3.57
C THR A 248 -21.06 23.72 -4.79
N GLU A 249 -20.87 24.98 -5.22
CA GLU A 249 -21.48 25.49 -6.46
C GLU A 249 -20.92 24.77 -7.69
N ILE A 250 -19.60 24.56 -7.73
CA ILE A 250 -18.95 23.78 -8.80
C ILE A 250 -19.40 22.32 -8.72
N LEU A 251 -19.48 21.73 -7.52
CA LEU A 251 -19.97 20.36 -7.33
C LEU A 251 -21.36 20.16 -7.94
N PHE A 252 -22.28 21.09 -7.65
CA PHE A 252 -23.65 21.00 -8.18
C PHE A 252 -23.74 21.28 -9.68
N LYS A 253 -22.86 22.12 -10.21
CA LYS A 253 -22.78 22.39 -11.66
C LYS A 253 -22.21 21.20 -12.43
N ASP A 254 -21.14 20.59 -11.91
CA ASP A 254 -20.44 19.49 -12.60
C ASP A 254 -21.12 18.14 -12.37
N ASP A 255 -21.99 18.04 -11.38
CA ASP A 255 -22.93 16.95 -11.08
C ASP A 255 -22.36 15.55 -11.34
N PRO A 256 -21.46 15.05 -10.46
CA PRO A 256 -20.79 13.79 -10.69
C PRO A 256 -21.75 12.60 -10.71
N ALA A 257 -21.49 11.64 -11.60
CA ALA A 257 -22.25 10.39 -11.66
C ALA A 257 -22.00 9.48 -10.46
N VAL A 258 -20.81 9.59 -9.83
CA VAL A 258 -20.43 8.83 -8.62
C VAL A 258 -19.88 9.77 -7.57
N TYR A 259 -20.39 9.65 -6.34
CA TYR A 259 -19.90 10.38 -5.16
C TYR A 259 -19.29 9.40 -4.16
N ILE A 260 -18.01 9.57 -3.86
CA ILE A 260 -17.27 8.73 -2.91
C ILE A 260 -16.81 9.64 -1.77
N ALA A 261 -17.06 9.25 -0.54
CA ALA A 261 -16.49 9.93 0.63
C ALA A 261 -15.58 8.99 1.40
N ASP A 262 -14.48 9.51 1.95
CA ASP A 262 -13.73 8.71 2.88
C ASP A 262 -14.48 8.55 4.22
N SER A 263 -14.18 7.47 4.95
CA SER A 263 -14.89 7.14 6.20
C SER A 263 -14.61 8.12 7.34
N GLY A 264 -13.60 8.98 7.22
CA GLY A 264 -13.33 10.09 8.12
C GLY A 264 -14.26 11.28 7.87
N SER A 265 -14.78 11.41 6.65
CA SER A 265 -15.65 12.52 6.23
C SER A 265 -17.14 12.17 6.32
N MET A 266 -17.53 10.94 5.97
CA MET A 266 -18.92 10.48 5.95
C MET A 266 -19.03 9.04 6.47
N SER A 267 -19.96 8.81 7.42
CA SER A 267 -20.11 7.49 8.04
C SER A 267 -20.87 6.48 7.19
N LYS A 268 -21.84 6.96 6.40
CA LYS A 268 -22.68 6.11 5.53
C LYS A 268 -23.25 6.90 4.35
N PRO A 269 -23.53 6.25 3.21
CA PRO A 269 -24.00 6.93 1.99
C PRO A 269 -25.24 7.82 2.22
N GLY A 270 -26.22 7.36 3.01
CA GLY A 270 -27.45 8.13 3.29
C GLY A 270 -27.26 9.43 4.10
N ASP A 271 -26.05 9.72 4.58
CA ASP A 271 -25.77 10.98 5.24
C ASP A 271 -25.61 12.13 4.23
N LEU A 272 -25.25 11.81 2.98
CA LEU A 272 -25.08 12.83 1.94
C LEU A 272 -26.39 13.53 1.59
N SER A 273 -27.46 12.78 1.39
CA SER A 273 -28.78 13.33 1.04
C SER A 273 -29.40 14.27 2.10
N LYS A 274 -28.89 14.24 3.33
CA LYS A 274 -29.31 15.14 4.43
C LYS A 274 -28.63 16.51 4.38
N ARG A 275 -27.60 16.66 3.55
CA ARG A 275 -26.92 17.95 3.36
C ARG A 275 -27.73 18.81 2.41
N ALA A 276 -27.84 20.12 2.68
CA ALA A 276 -28.63 21.05 1.87
C ALA A 276 -28.17 21.04 0.39
N GLY A 277 -29.10 20.78 -0.53
CA GLY A 277 -28.87 20.74 -1.97
C GLY A 277 -28.27 19.45 -2.52
N TYR A 278 -27.72 18.57 -1.68
CA TYR A 278 -27.07 17.35 -2.16
C TYR A 278 -28.02 16.28 -2.68
N SER A 279 -29.31 16.32 -2.26
CA SER A 279 -30.37 15.44 -2.79
C SER A 279 -30.58 15.57 -4.30
N ASP A 280 -30.16 16.70 -4.89
CA ASP A 280 -30.34 16.96 -6.32
C ASP A 280 -29.21 16.43 -7.19
N LEU A 281 -28.09 16.00 -6.60
CA LEU A 281 -26.99 15.37 -7.34
C LEU A 281 -27.43 14.07 -8.01
N THR A 282 -26.98 13.86 -9.25
CA THR A 282 -27.22 12.60 -10.01
C THR A 282 -26.74 11.39 -9.22
N ALA A 283 -25.53 11.43 -8.62
CA ALA A 283 -25.03 10.34 -7.78
C ALA A 283 -25.99 9.96 -6.64
N VAL A 284 -26.68 10.93 -6.03
CA VAL A 284 -27.65 10.67 -4.94
C VAL A 284 -28.95 10.08 -5.48
N LYS A 285 -29.48 10.62 -6.59
CA LYS A 285 -30.71 10.14 -7.22
C LYS A 285 -30.59 8.71 -7.71
N ASP A 286 -29.42 8.36 -8.26
CA ASP A 286 -29.15 7.05 -8.86
C ASP A 286 -28.59 6.04 -7.82
N GLY A 287 -28.35 6.47 -6.58
CA GLY A 287 -27.84 5.62 -5.51
C GLY A 287 -26.33 5.31 -5.61
N HIS A 288 -25.58 6.07 -6.40
CA HIS A 288 -24.13 5.91 -6.60
C HIS A 288 -23.33 6.73 -5.59
N VAL A 289 -23.71 6.65 -4.32
CA VAL A 289 -22.99 7.27 -3.19
C VAL A 289 -22.34 6.18 -2.38
N TYR A 290 -21.02 6.28 -2.18
CA TYR A 290 -20.24 5.27 -1.50
C TYR A 290 -19.40 5.87 -0.37
N VAL A 291 -19.03 5.02 0.59
CA VAL A 291 -18.04 5.33 1.62
C VAL A 291 -16.88 4.37 1.50
N ILE A 292 -15.67 4.89 1.32
CA ILE A 292 -14.44 4.12 1.29
C ILE A 292 -13.68 4.29 2.60
N GLN A 293 -13.01 3.24 3.06
CA GLN A 293 -12.20 3.34 4.28
C GLN A 293 -11.01 4.29 4.05
N ASP A 294 -10.85 5.29 4.93
CA ASP A 294 -9.80 6.31 4.84
C ASP A 294 -8.40 5.71 4.76
N ASN A 295 -8.13 4.70 5.55
CA ASN A 295 -6.81 4.09 5.66
C ASN A 295 -6.38 3.24 4.44
N ILE A 296 -7.29 2.90 3.51
CA ILE A 296 -6.94 2.23 2.25
C ILE A 296 -6.93 3.18 1.05
N ILE A 297 -7.36 4.45 1.23
CA ILE A 297 -7.39 5.44 0.17
C ILE A 297 -6.53 6.67 0.46
N ALA A 298 -6.37 7.06 1.73
CA ALA A 298 -5.65 8.27 2.11
C ALA A 298 -4.19 8.02 2.55
N ARG A 299 -3.78 6.76 2.79
CA ARG A 299 -2.42 6.41 3.19
C ARG A 299 -1.63 5.87 1.99
N PRO A 300 -0.60 6.60 1.50
CA PRO A 300 0.22 6.14 0.37
C PRO A 300 1.11 4.97 0.78
N GLY A 301 0.59 3.75 0.66
CA GLY A 301 1.24 2.53 1.08
C GLY A 301 0.64 1.27 0.42
N PRO A 302 1.04 0.09 0.87
CA PRO A 302 0.69 -1.19 0.23
C PRO A 302 -0.82 -1.45 0.11
N ARG A 303 -1.62 -0.92 1.05
CA ARG A 303 -3.08 -1.12 1.05
C ARG A 303 -3.81 -0.33 -0.04
N LEU A 304 -3.13 0.59 -0.74
CA LEU A 304 -3.70 1.22 -1.93
C LEU A 304 -4.08 0.23 -3.03
N ALA A 305 -3.47 -0.96 -3.07
CA ALA A 305 -3.92 -2.04 -3.95
C ALA A 305 -5.38 -2.42 -3.70
N GLN A 306 -5.77 -2.54 -2.43
CA GLN A 306 -7.17 -2.74 -2.03
C GLN A 306 -8.02 -1.51 -2.35
N GLY A 307 -7.53 -0.31 -2.01
CA GLY A 307 -8.23 0.95 -2.28
C GLY A 307 -8.56 1.14 -3.76
N LEU A 308 -7.61 0.79 -4.66
CA LEU A 308 -7.80 0.85 -6.11
C LEU A 308 -8.90 -0.10 -6.59
N GLN A 309 -8.93 -1.33 -6.07
CA GLN A 309 -9.98 -2.30 -6.40
C GLN A 309 -11.35 -1.84 -5.92
N GLU A 310 -11.45 -1.25 -4.72
CA GLU A 310 -12.72 -0.72 -4.20
C GLU A 310 -13.19 0.50 -5.01
N LEU A 311 -12.28 1.43 -5.37
CA LEU A 311 -12.61 2.55 -6.27
C LEU A 311 -13.17 2.06 -7.59
N ALA A 312 -12.54 1.08 -8.22
CA ALA A 312 -12.98 0.55 -9.50
C ALA A 312 -14.37 -0.09 -9.41
N LYS A 313 -14.68 -0.79 -8.31
CA LYS A 313 -16.02 -1.35 -8.05
C LYS A 313 -17.08 -0.26 -7.84
N MET A 314 -16.72 0.85 -7.19
CA MET A 314 -17.63 1.96 -6.95
C MET A 314 -17.90 2.77 -8.23
N ILE A 315 -16.89 2.93 -9.08
CA ILE A 315 -16.98 3.70 -10.33
C ILE A 315 -17.64 2.88 -11.43
N HIS A 316 -17.38 1.57 -11.50
CA HIS A 316 -17.86 0.65 -12.51
C HIS A 316 -18.45 -0.63 -11.90
N PRO A 317 -19.54 -0.53 -11.12
CA PRO A 317 -20.14 -1.71 -10.47
C PRO A 317 -20.55 -2.80 -11.47
N GLU A 318 -20.94 -2.42 -12.69
CA GLU A 318 -21.30 -3.34 -13.77
C GLU A 318 -20.14 -4.23 -14.22
N ALA A 319 -18.89 -3.75 -14.17
CA ALA A 319 -17.70 -4.53 -14.53
C ALA A 319 -17.36 -5.61 -13.47
N TYR A 320 -17.99 -5.54 -12.30
CA TYR A 320 -17.79 -6.46 -11.17
C TYR A 320 -19.06 -7.26 -10.82
N ALA A 321 -20.18 -6.98 -11.47
CA ALA A 321 -21.38 -7.82 -11.35
C ALA A 321 -21.05 -9.22 -11.89
N THR A 322 -21.25 -10.24 -11.07
CA THR A 322 -21.13 -11.66 -11.50
C THR A 322 -22.20 -11.92 -12.57
N GLN A 323 -21.77 -12.33 -13.77
CA GLN A 323 -22.68 -12.85 -14.79
C GLN A 323 -23.29 -14.17 -14.36
#